data_5c497938e4a18a8d30e934eac9292785
#
_entry.id   5c497938e4a18a8d30e934eac9292785
#
_cell.length_a   1.000
_cell.length_b   1.000
_cell.length_c   1.000
_cell.angle_alpha   90.00
_cell.angle_beta   90.00
_cell.angle_gamma   90.00
#
_symmetry.space_group_name_H-M   'P 1'
#
loop_
_entity.id
_entity.type
_entity.pdbx_description
1 polymer ?
#
loop_
_entity_poly.entity_id
_entity_poly.type
_entity_poly.pdbx_seq_one_letter_code
_entity_poly.pdbx_strand_id
1 'polypeptide(L)'
;MMDFPSHEQGHSHSHAHIIIPIKEPVHLTHDGMSYYLMPGNMSFILPYSYHTFSGKCHKDNIVMDIPETMIKKKDYAIFSANRILPISSTLMPVIELIHHEITVNPASDSVRYLFYYIYDKLVEKQSFRSLKYIAENFSENLTVAKLAEIENYNRFYYTDWFKSKTGILPSEYIQIVRIEKAKALLADTGYKIIEIALQVGYDNASSFTRTFKRQEHISPREYRNLFQKPSPSRKAM
;
A
#
# COMPACT_ATOMS: atom_id res chain seq x y z
N MET A 1 0.89 -24.14 -15.60
CA MET A 1 1.80 -23.49 -16.55
C MET A 1 0.89 -22.62 -17.42
N MET A 2 0.74 -21.34 -17.09
CA MET A 2 -0.07 -20.44 -17.90
C MET A 2 0.82 -19.90 -19.02
N ASP A 3 0.49 -20.27 -20.25
CA ASP A 3 1.06 -19.65 -21.44
C ASP A 3 0.48 -18.23 -21.56
N PHE A 4 1.31 -17.23 -21.38
CA PHE A 4 0.92 -15.87 -21.67
C PHE A 4 0.94 -15.67 -23.19
N PRO A 5 -0.16 -15.16 -23.78
CA PRO A 5 -0.19 -14.90 -25.22
C PRO A 5 0.86 -13.83 -25.60
N SER A 6 1.50 -14.00 -26.75
CA SER A 6 2.52 -13.13 -27.33
C SER A 6 2.00 -11.75 -27.78
N HIS A 7 0.79 -11.35 -27.37
CA HIS A 7 0.18 -10.07 -27.68
C HIS A 7 -0.12 -9.32 -26.38
N GLU A 8 0.37 -8.11 -26.28
CA GLU A 8 0.16 -7.12 -25.21
C GLU A 8 -1.32 -6.73 -25.05
N GLN A 9 -2.14 -7.62 -24.52
CA GLN A 9 -3.48 -7.22 -24.08
C GLN A 9 -3.37 -6.65 -22.67
N GLY A 10 -3.55 -5.31 -22.57
CA GLY A 10 -3.63 -4.65 -21.29
C GLY A 10 -4.84 -5.12 -20.51
N HIS A 11 -4.66 -5.24 -19.19
CA HIS A 11 -5.69 -5.71 -18.27
C HIS A 11 -5.58 -5.00 -16.92
N SER A 12 -6.61 -5.15 -16.10
CA SER A 12 -6.61 -4.77 -14.69
C SER A 12 -7.30 -5.85 -13.86
N HIS A 13 -6.90 -6.02 -12.62
CA HIS A 13 -7.43 -7.04 -11.73
C HIS A 13 -7.34 -6.61 -10.26
N SER A 14 -7.95 -7.37 -9.35
CA SER A 14 -8.07 -7.05 -7.93
C SER A 14 -6.81 -7.32 -7.09
N HIS A 15 -5.78 -7.90 -7.66
CA HIS A 15 -4.49 -8.11 -7.00
C HIS A 15 -3.43 -7.13 -7.53
N ALA A 16 -2.38 -6.91 -6.76
CA ALA A 16 -1.21 -6.16 -7.20
C ALA A 16 -0.18 -7.09 -7.82
N HIS A 17 0.73 -6.51 -8.62
CA HIS A 17 1.91 -7.23 -9.08
C HIS A 17 3.19 -6.62 -8.53
N ILE A 18 4.16 -7.48 -8.21
CA ILE A 18 5.57 -7.12 -8.19
C ILE A 18 6.24 -7.78 -9.38
N ILE A 19 6.87 -6.96 -10.22
CA ILE A 19 7.60 -7.41 -11.41
C ILE A 19 9.08 -7.11 -11.20
N ILE A 20 9.93 -8.14 -11.30
CA ILE A 20 11.37 -8.04 -11.08
C ILE A 20 12.10 -8.73 -12.24
N PRO A 21 12.72 -7.98 -13.16
CA PRO A 21 13.61 -8.55 -14.17
C PRO A 21 14.87 -9.14 -13.54
N ILE A 22 15.24 -10.36 -13.90
CA ILE A 22 16.46 -11.01 -13.42
C ILE A 22 17.62 -10.82 -14.42
N LYS A 23 17.38 -11.05 -15.71
CA LYS A 23 18.43 -10.98 -16.75
C LYS A 23 18.14 -9.95 -17.82
N GLU A 24 16.93 -9.98 -18.38
CA GLU A 24 16.52 -9.15 -19.51
C GLU A 24 15.56 -8.06 -19.07
N PRO A 25 15.60 -6.87 -19.69
CA PRO A 25 14.61 -5.82 -19.42
C PRO A 25 13.18 -6.27 -19.73
N VAL A 26 12.24 -5.81 -18.95
CA VAL A 26 10.80 -5.97 -19.19
C VAL A 26 10.23 -4.64 -19.64
N HIS A 27 9.52 -4.64 -20.78
CA HIS A 27 8.75 -3.48 -21.22
C HIS A 27 7.42 -3.45 -20.47
N LEU A 28 7.13 -2.36 -19.81
CA LEU A 28 5.92 -2.12 -19.02
C LEU A 28 5.17 -0.91 -19.54
N THR A 29 3.85 -1.03 -19.66
CA THR A 29 2.95 0.12 -19.72
C THR A 29 2.06 0.09 -18.49
N HIS A 30 2.02 1.17 -17.73
CA HIS A 30 1.28 1.30 -16.50
C HIS A 30 0.63 2.68 -16.44
N ASP A 31 -0.70 2.73 -16.34
CA ASP A 31 -1.50 3.97 -16.34
C ASP A 31 -1.12 4.92 -17.49
N GLY A 32 -1.03 4.39 -18.69
CA GLY A 32 -0.74 5.13 -19.93
C GLY A 32 0.70 5.57 -20.14
N MET A 33 1.63 5.20 -19.24
CA MET A 33 3.07 5.48 -19.39
C MET A 33 3.85 4.20 -19.66
N SER A 34 4.66 4.20 -20.74
CA SER A 34 5.51 3.09 -21.11
C SER A 34 6.97 3.32 -20.69
N TYR A 35 7.61 2.28 -20.16
CA TYR A 35 9.01 2.31 -19.75
C TYR A 35 9.63 0.91 -19.75
N TYR A 36 10.97 0.87 -19.77
CA TYR A 36 11.72 -0.37 -19.58
C TYR A 36 12.14 -0.53 -18.13
N LEU A 37 11.75 -1.65 -17.54
CA LEU A 37 12.19 -2.05 -16.21
C LEU A 37 13.47 -2.88 -16.38
N MET A 38 14.60 -2.34 -15.93
CA MET A 38 15.92 -2.95 -16.05
C MET A 38 16.19 -3.88 -14.87
N PRO A 39 17.03 -4.94 -15.03
CA PRO A 39 17.56 -5.70 -13.90
C PRO A 39 18.15 -4.78 -12.83
N GLY A 40 18.00 -5.18 -11.55
CA GLY A 40 18.36 -4.33 -10.40
C GLY A 40 17.28 -3.36 -9.97
N ASN A 41 16.14 -3.36 -10.66
CA ASN A 41 14.94 -2.61 -10.27
C ASN A 41 13.73 -3.54 -10.18
N MET A 42 12.68 -3.07 -9.49
CA MET A 42 11.37 -3.70 -9.48
C MET A 42 10.28 -2.68 -9.75
N SER A 43 9.12 -3.15 -10.20
CA SER A 43 7.90 -2.34 -10.31
C SER A 43 6.82 -2.91 -9.42
N PHE A 44 6.11 -2.03 -8.70
CA PHE A 44 4.95 -2.40 -7.90
C PHE A 44 3.70 -1.81 -8.58
N ILE A 45 2.85 -2.67 -9.11
CA ILE A 45 1.60 -2.31 -9.77
C ILE A 45 0.46 -2.54 -8.78
N LEU A 46 -0.28 -1.48 -8.46
CA LEU A 46 -1.39 -1.55 -7.50
C LEU A 46 -2.60 -2.30 -8.07
N PRO A 47 -3.48 -2.83 -7.20
CA PRO A 47 -4.75 -3.39 -7.61
C PRO A 47 -5.54 -2.39 -8.48
N TYR A 48 -6.26 -2.90 -9.48
CA TYR A 48 -7.09 -2.15 -10.42
C TYR A 48 -6.37 -1.17 -11.35
N SER A 49 -5.04 -1.06 -11.29
CA SER A 49 -4.26 -0.28 -12.26
C SER A 49 -4.21 -0.99 -13.60
N TYR A 50 -4.48 -0.24 -14.69
CA TYR A 50 -4.38 -0.78 -16.05
C TYR A 50 -2.91 -0.90 -16.46
N HIS A 51 -2.51 -2.09 -16.88
CA HIS A 51 -1.12 -2.35 -17.25
C HIS A 51 -0.96 -3.42 -18.33
N THR A 52 0.18 -3.36 -19.02
CA THR A 52 0.70 -4.42 -19.86
C THR A 52 2.16 -4.68 -19.50
N PHE A 53 2.62 -5.89 -19.67
CA PHE A 53 4.05 -6.14 -19.64
C PHE A 53 4.43 -7.20 -20.68
N SER A 54 5.57 -7.01 -21.31
CA SER A 54 6.14 -7.96 -22.26
C SER A 54 7.61 -8.22 -21.94
N GLY A 55 7.99 -9.49 -21.91
CA GLY A 55 9.36 -9.92 -21.68
C GLY A 55 9.63 -11.22 -22.45
N LYS A 56 10.86 -11.39 -22.94
CA LYS A 56 11.22 -12.51 -23.84
C LYS A 56 11.20 -13.89 -23.17
N CYS A 57 11.28 -13.99 -21.85
CA CYS A 57 11.32 -15.29 -21.18
C CYS A 57 10.77 -15.22 -19.76
N HIS A 58 9.82 -16.09 -19.43
CA HIS A 58 9.23 -16.21 -18.10
C HIS A 58 10.24 -16.66 -17.01
N LYS A 59 11.29 -17.38 -17.41
CA LYS A 59 12.31 -17.86 -16.47
C LYS A 59 13.29 -16.77 -16.01
N ASP A 60 13.29 -15.64 -16.71
CA ASP A 60 14.23 -14.53 -16.46
C ASP A 60 13.53 -13.34 -15.75
N ASN A 61 12.29 -13.54 -15.26
CA ASN A 61 11.52 -12.53 -14.58
C ASN A 61 10.76 -13.15 -13.41
N ILE A 62 10.68 -12.43 -12.28
CA ILE A 62 9.78 -12.76 -11.19
C ILE A 62 8.53 -11.89 -11.34
N VAL A 63 7.36 -12.53 -11.40
CA VAL A 63 6.06 -11.86 -11.28
C VAL A 63 5.33 -12.48 -10.12
N MET A 64 5.01 -11.67 -9.11
CA MET A 64 4.28 -12.09 -7.92
C MET A 64 2.91 -11.44 -7.89
N ASP A 65 1.87 -12.26 -7.81
CA ASP A 65 0.48 -11.82 -7.59
C ASP A 65 0.24 -11.62 -6.11
N ILE A 66 -0.03 -10.38 -5.70
CA ILE A 66 -0.20 -9.99 -4.31
C ILE A 66 -1.66 -9.67 -4.04
N PRO A 67 -2.37 -10.48 -3.24
CA PRO A 67 -3.74 -10.17 -2.84
C PRO A 67 -3.87 -8.78 -2.24
N GLU A 68 -4.94 -8.04 -2.60
CA GLU A 68 -5.19 -6.69 -2.07
C GLU A 68 -5.15 -6.64 -0.54
N THR A 69 -5.61 -7.71 0.12
CA THR A 69 -5.62 -7.84 1.59
C THR A 69 -4.23 -7.82 2.23
N MET A 70 -3.18 -8.07 1.47
CA MET A 70 -1.80 -8.02 1.94
C MET A 70 -1.17 -6.62 1.85
N ILE A 71 -1.85 -5.65 1.25
CA ILE A 71 -1.36 -4.29 1.04
C ILE A 71 -2.23 -3.31 1.84
N LYS A 72 -1.60 -2.44 2.62
CA LYS A 72 -2.32 -1.44 3.40
C LYS A 72 -2.71 -0.27 2.48
N LYS A 73 -3.97 0.13 2.44
CA LYS A 73 -4.46 1.25 1.60
C LYS A 73 -3.67 2.55 1.80
N LYS A 74 -3.21 2.82 3.02
CA LYS A 74 -2.36 3.99 3.32
C LYS A 74 -1.04 3.99 2.55
N ASP A 75 -0.54 2.83 2.14
CA ASP A 75 0.75 2.68 1.45
C ASP A 75 0.59 2.76 -0.09
N TYR A 76 -0.65 2.75 -0.62
CA TYR A 76 -0.93 2.89 -2.05
C TYR A 76 -0.29 4.14 -2.65
N ALA A 77 -0.35 5.25 -1.90
CA ALA A 77 0.25 6.51 -2.31
C ALA A 77 1.77 6.42 -2.52
N ILE A 78 2.45 5.57 -1.76
CA ILE A 78 3.90 5.34 -1.87
C ILE A 78 4.23 4.64 -3.19
N PHE A 79 3.46 3.62 -3.55
CA PHE A 79 3.71 2.80 -4.74
C PHE A 79 3.22 3.46 -6.03
N SER A 80 2.12 4.22 -6.00
CA SER A 80 1.64 4.95 -7.17
C SER A 80 2.59 6.06 -7.63
N ALA A 81 3.35 6.66 -6.69
CA ALA A 81 4.33 7.71 -7.01
C ALA A 81 5.64 7.18 -7.61
N ASN A 82 5.98 5.93 -7.38
CA ASN A 82 7.29 5.36 -7.70
C ASN A 82 7.13 4.10 -8.57
N ARG A 83 7.07 4.29 -9.89
CA ARG A 83 6.90 3.17 -10.84
C ARG A 83 8.12 2.25 -10.92
N ILE A 84 9.30 2.79 -10.71
CA ILE A 84 10.57 2.06 -10.73
C ILE A 84 11.21 2.18 -9.36
N LEU A 85 11.38 1.06 -8.69
CA LEU A 85 11.95 0.96 -7.34
C LEU A 85 13.32 0.26 -7.43
N PRO A 86 14.42 0.95 -7.13
CA PRO A 86 15.73 0.32 -7.16
C PRO A 86 15.87 -0.71 -6.04
N ILE A 87 16.36 -1.89 -6.39
CA ILE A 87 16.65 -2.97 -5.44
C ILE A 87 17.91 -2.63 -4.67
N SER A 88 17.79 -2.53 -3.35
CA SER A 88 18.95 -2.29 -2.49
C SER A 88 19.77 -3.58 -2.29
N SER A 89 21.03 -3.42 -1.87
CA SER A 89 21.88 -4.55 -1.49
C SER A 89 21.28 -5.42 -0.39
N THR A 90 20.43 -4.85 0.48
CA THR A 90 19.70 -5.57 1.53
C THR A 90 18.58 -6.44 0.96
N LEU A 91 17.92 -6.00 -0.13
CA LEU A 91 16.80 -6.71 -0.74
C LEU A 91 17.24 -7.78 -1.74
N MET A 92 18.42 -7.64 -2.35
CA MET A 92 18.91 -8.57 -3.37
C MET A 92 18.93 -10.03 -2.89
N PRO A 93 19.51 -10.38 -1.72
CA PRO A 93 19.49 -11.76 -1.23
C PRO A 93 18.09 -12.32 -0.99
N VAL A 94 17.14 -11.47 -0.60
CA VAL A 94 15.73 -11.87 -0.41
C VAL A 94 15.06 -12.19 -1.73
N ILE A 95 15.37 -11.41 -2.78
CA ILE A 95 14.86 -11.65 -4.14
C ILE A 95 15.44 -12.93 -4.72
N GLU A 96 16.73 -13.18 -4.52
CA GLU A 96 17.37 -14.44 -4.90
C GLU A 96 16.74 -15.64 -4.19
N LEU A 97 16.42 -15.51 -2.90
CA LEU A 97 15.72 -16.54 -2.13
C LEU A 97 14.29 -16.76 -2.69
N ILE A 98 13.55 -15.69 -2.99
CA ILE A 98 12.24 -15.82 -3.63
C ILE A 98 12.35 -16.54 -4.97
N HIS A 99 13.31 -16.15 -5.82
CA HIS A 99 13.53 -16.80 -7.11
C HIS A 99 13.84 -18.29 -6.97
N HIS A 100 14.66 -18.66 -5.98
CA HIS A 100 14.93 -20.05 -5.65
C HIS A 100 13.65 -20.79 -5.20
N GLU A 101 12.91 -20.23 -4.23
CA GLU A 101 11.68 -20.84 -3.70
C GLU A 101 10.65 -21.10 -4.78
N ILE A 102 10.34 -20.10 -5.62
CA ILE A 102 9.33 -20.27 -6.70
C ILE A 102 9.78 -21.26 -7.78
N THR A 103 11.10 -21.46 -7.93
CA THR A 103 11.65 -22.41 -8.90
C THR A 103 11.56 -23.85 -8.37
N VAL A 104 11.85 -24.06 -7.08
CA VAL A 104 11.89 -25.40 -6.45
C VAL A 104 10.49 -25.82 -5.99
N ASN A 105 9.72 -24.89 -5.40
CA ASN A 105 8.38 -25.14 -4.87
C ASN A 105 7.44 -23.96 -5.17
N PRO A 106 6.84 -23.89 -6.37
CA PRO A 106 5.96 -22.79 -6.78
C PRO A 106 4.74 -22.56 -5.89
N ALA A 107 4.35 -23.53 -5.08
CA ALA A 107 3.23 -23.46 -4.14
C ALA A 107 3.66 -23.15 -2.71
N SER A 108 4.91 -22.71 -2.49
CA SER A 108 5.44 -22.44 -1.16
C SER A 108 4.77 -21.25 -0.50
N ASP A 109 4.17 -21.44 0.66
CA ASP A 109 3.65 -20.36 1.51
C ASP A 109 4.75 -19.43 2.06
N SER A 110 6.02 -19.86 2.02
CA SER A 110 7.17 -19.11 2.50
C SER A 110 7.38 -17.80 1.73
N VAL A 111 7.04 -17.77 0.43
CA VAL A 111 7.13 -16.58 -0.42
C VAL A 111 6.32 -15.41 0.15
N ARG A 112 5.19 -15.68 0.81
CA ARG A 112 4.37 -14.64 1.46
C ARG A 112 5.13 -13.90 2.57
N TYR A 113 5.93 -14.59 3.37
CA TYR A 113 6.72 -13.96 4.44
C TYR A 113 7.88 -13.13 3.87
N LEU A 114 8.50 -13.62 2.80
CA LEU A 114 9.54 -12.88 2.08
C LEU A 114 8.97 -11.63 1.40
N PHE A 115 7.74 -11.71 0.86
CA PHE A 115 7.02 -10.54 0.36
C PHE A 115 6.82 -9.49 1.46
N TYR A 116 6.34 -9.88 2.65
CA TYR A 116 6.16 -8.91 3.74
C TYR A 116 7.47 -8.24 4.14
N TYR A 117 8.58 -8.95 4.14
CA TYR A 117 9.88 -8.34 4.39
C TYR A 117 10.24 -7.29 3.32
N ILE A 118 10.07 -7.62 2.04
CA ILE A 118 10.30 -6.66 0.93
C ILE A 118 9.37 -5.47 1.08
N TYR A 119 8.09 -5.71 1.32
CA TYR A 119 7.07 -4.67 1.48
C TYR A 119 7.42 -3.68 2.59
N ASP A 120 7.75 -4.17 3.77
CA ASP A 120 8.13 -3.33 4.90
C ASP A 120 9.38 -2.49 4.57
N LYS A 121 10.39 -3.06 3.92
CA LYS A 121 11.60 -2.33 3.50
C LYS A 121 11.33 -1.29 2.41
N LEU A 122 10.44 -1.57 1.48
CA LEU A 122 10.02 -0.59 0.47
C LEU A 122 9.28 0.58 1.11
N VAL A 123 8.33 0.31 2.00
CA VAL A 123 7.59 1.34 2.74
C VAL A 123 8.53 2.18 3.61
N GLU A 124 9.44 1.55 4.34
CA GLU A 124 10.43 2.24 5.18
C GLU A 124 11.31 3.20 4.35
N LYS A 125 11.84 2.74 3.22
CA LYS A 125 12.73 3.51 2.35
C LYS A 125 12.03 4.69 1.66
N GLN A 126 10.76 4.55 1.34
CA GLN A 126 9.97 5.60 0.67
C GLN A 126 9.28 6.55 1.66
N SER A 127 9.45 6.31 2.97
CA SER A 127 8.80 7.12 3.99
C SER A 127 9.47 8.49 4.10
N PHE A 128 8.72 9.54 3.76
CA PHE A 128 9.10 10.93 4.03
C PHE A 128 8.91 11.26 5.51
N ARG A 129 9.63 12.25 6.04
CA ARG A 129 9.49 12.69 7.44
C ARG A 129 8.04 13.05 7.79
N SER A 130 7.36 13.73 6.88
CA SER A 130 5.94 14.08 7.05
C SER A 130 5.01 12.88 7.09
N LEU A 131 5.26 11.81 6.32
CA LEU A 131 4.46 10.58 6.40
C LEU A 131 4.62 9.89 7.77
N LYS A 132 5.85 9.80 8.26
CA LYS A 132 6.14 9.27 9.59
C LYS A 132 5.44 10.11 10.67
N TYR A 133 5.56 11.44 10.58
CA TYR A 133 4.92 12.35 11.51
C TYR A 133 3.39 12.19 11.51
N ILE A 134 2.75 12.08 10.34
CA ILE A 134 1.31 11.82 10.24
C ILE A 134 0.95 10.48 10.91
N ALA A 135 1.73 9.43 10.68
CA ALA A 135 1.46 8.11 11.25
C ALA A 135 1.57 8.08 12.79
N GLU A 136 2.44 8.90 13.36
CA GLU A 136 2.66 9.02 14.81
C GLU A 136 1.68 9.99 15.48
N ASN A 137 1.24 11.04 14.77
CA ASN A 137 0.46 12.15 15.33
C ASN A 137 -0.93 12.31 14.67
N PHE A 138 -1.48 11.26 14.06
CA PHE A 138 -2.72 11.30 13.27
C PHE A 138 -3.93 11.84 14.03
N SER A 139 -3.97 11.68 15.35
CA SER A 139 -5.06 12.17 16.21
C SER A 139 -5.02 13.67 16.48
N GLU A 140 -3.89 14.32 16.22
CA GLU A 140 -3.71 15.74 16.45
C GLU A 140 -4.29 16.60 15.32
N ASN A 141 -4.41 17.91 15.55
CA ASN A 141 -4.78 18.87 14.52
C ASN A 141 -3.61 19.09 13.54
N LEU A 142 -3.46 18.20 12.58
CA LEU A 142 -2.42 18.25 11.58
C LEU A 142 -2.75 19.28 10.49
N THR A 143 -1.87 20.28 10.34
CA THR A 143 -1.98 21.28 9.27
C THR A 143 -0.97 21.04 8.16
N VAL A 144 -1.33 21.41 6.94
CA VAL A 144 -0.41 21.35 5.78
C VAL A 144 0.83 22.21 6.03
N ALA A 145 0.69 23.35 6.74
CA ALA A 145 1.81 24.21 7.10
C ALA A 145 2.83 23.48 7.99
N LYS A 146 2.36 22.75 9.00
CA LYS A 146 3.23 21.97 9.89
C LYS A 146 3.96 20.86 9.15
N LEU A 147 3.27 20.15 8.25
CA LEU A 147 3.89 19.10 7.44
C LEU A 147 4.94 19.65 6.47
N ALA A 148 4.68 20.82 5.89
CA ALA A 148 5.61 21.53 5.02
C ALA A 148 6.90 21.93 5.79
N GLU A 149 6.74 22.43 7.02
CA GLU A 149 7.87 22.76 7.91
C GLU A 149 8.76 21.55 8.19
N ILE A 150 8.16 20.38 8.45
CA ILE A 150 8.87 19.11 8.71
C ILE A 150 9.74 18.70 7.51
N GLU A 151 9.29 18.97 6.29
CA GLU A 151 10.04 18.69 5.05
C GLU A 151 10.93 19.84 4.61
N ASN A 152 10.97 20.97 5.34
CA ASN A 152 11.67 22.21 4.99
C ASN A 152 11.18 22.84 3.67
N TYR A 153 9.89 22.75 3.39
CA TYR A 153 9.24 23.36 2.24
C TYR A 153 8.30 24.49 2.67
N ASN A 154 8.03 25.44 1.75
CA ASN A 154 6.89 26.32 1.93
C ASN A 154 5.57 25.53 1.67
N ARG A 155 4.46 26.04 2.22
CA ARG A 155 3.14 25.36 2.18
C ARG A 155 2.63 25.04 0.77
N PHE A 156 2.84 25.99 -0.18
CA PHE A 156 2.33 25.84 -1.55
C PHE A 156 3.12 24.75 -2.29
N TYR A 157 4.44 24.87 -2.28
CA TYR A 157 5.31 23.87 -2.88
C TYR A 157 5.12 22.47 -2.26
N TYR A 158 4.99 22.40 -0.93
CA TYR A 158 4.78 21.13 -0.25
C TYR A 158 3.54 20.38 -0.73
N THR A 159 2.42 21.06 -0.94
CA THR A 159 1.17 20.41 -1.39
C THR A 159 1.36 19.73 -2.75
N ASP A 160 1.97 20.42 -3.71
CA ASP A 160 2.23 19.88 -5.04
C ASP A 160 3.29 18.79 -5.02
N TRP A 161 4.37 19.02 -4.26
CA TRP A 161 5.42 18.04 -4.04
C TRP A 161 4.86 16.75 -3.40
N PHE A 162 4.08 16.87 -2.33
CA PHE A 162 3.48 15.73 -1.66
C PHE A 162 2.56 14.95 -2.61
N LYS A 163 1.70 15.65 -3.36
CA LYS A 163 0.83 15.03 -4.37
C LYS A 163 1.65 14.37 -5.47
N SER A 164 2.73 14.97 -5.94
CA SER A 164 3.62 14.37 -6.96
C SER A 164 4.30 13.10 -6.46
N LYS A 165 4.56 13.00 -5.14
CA LYS A 165 5.22 11.87 -4.49
C LYS A 165 4.28 10.77 -3.99
N THR A 166 3.02 11.11 -3.70
CA THR A 166 2.04 10.20 -3.10
C THR A 166 0.80 9.96 -3.95
N GLY A 167 0.62 10.74 -5.03
CA GLY A 167 -0.56 10.69 -5.88
C GLY A 167 -1.79 11.40 -5.30
N ILE A 168 -1.81 11.72 -4.00
CA ILE A 168 -2.95 12.31 -3.28
C ILE A 168 -2.53 13.54 -2.47
N LEU A 169 -3.52 14.33 -2.05
CA LEU A 169 -3.27 15.51 -1.22
C LEU A 169 -2.89 15.12 0.23
N PRO A 170 -2.10 15.95 0.95
CA PRO A 170 -1.76 15.71 2.35
C PRO A 170 -2.99 15.50 3.26
N SER A 171 -4.05 16.29 3.04
CA SER A 171 -5.31 16.17 3.80
C SER A 171 -6.03 14.84 3.56
N GLU A 172 -5.97 14.31 2.35
CA GLU A 172 -6.53 13.01 1.99
C GLU A 172 -5.73 11.89 2.64
N TYR A 173 -4.41 11.98 2.62
CA TYR A 173 -3.53 11.01 3.27
C TYR A 173 -3.77 10.94 4.79
N ILE A 174 -3.91 12.09 5.47
CA ILE A 174 -4.27 12.15 6.90
C ILE A 174 -5.59 11.40 7.15
N GLN A 175 -6.62 11.63 6.31
CA GLN A 175 -7.89 10.95 6.45
C GLN A 175 -7.76 9.43 6.28
N ILE A 176 -6.97 8.97 5.31
CA ILE A 176 -6.72 7.53 5.10
C ILE A 176 -6.10 6.93 6.36
N VAL A 177 -5.05 7.55 6.91
CA VAL A 177 -4.39 7.06 8.13
C VAL A 177 -5.37 6.99 9.31
N ARG A 178 -6.20 8.03 9.50
CA ARG A 178 -7.22 8.06 10.56
C ARG A 178 -8.26 6.94 10.42
N ILE A 179 -8.73 6.69 9.20
CA ILE A 179 -9.71 5.63 8.95
C ILE A 179 -9.08 4.23 9.16
N GLU A 180 -7.86 4.01 8.73
CA GLU A 180 -7.16 2.75 9.00
C GLU A 180 -6.99 2.48 10.52
N LYS A 181 -6.68 3.52 11.30
CA LYS A 181 -6.63 3.40 12.76
C LYS A 181 -8.01 3.14 13.37
N ALA A 182 -9.05 3.80 12.84
CA ALA A 182 -10.42 3.58 13.29
C ALA A 182 -10.91 2.15 13.03
N LYS A 183 -10.53 1.54 11.89
CA LYS A 183 -10.88 0.15 11.56
C LYS A 183 -10.35 -0.83 12.62
N ALA A 184 -9.11 -0.66 13.06
CA ALA A 184 -8.55 -1.46 14.14
C ALA A 184 -9.34 -1.29 15.44
N LEU A 185 -9.67 -0.05 15.84
CA LEU A 185 -10.46 0.21 17.03
C LEU A 185 -11.89 -0.35 16.95
N LEU A 186 -12.52 -0.28 15.78
CA LEU A 186 -13.85 -0.85 15.54
C LEU A 186 -13.86 -2.37 15.66
N ALA A 187 -12.81 -3.05 15.17
CA ALA A 187 -12.69 -4.50 15.19
C ALA A 187 -12.31 -5.05 16.58
N ASP A 188 -11.42 -4.35 17.30
CA ASP A 188 -10.78 -4.87 18.50
C ASP A 188 -11.39 -4.32 19.81
N THR A 189 -12.28 -3.31 19.76
CA THR A 189 -12.83 -2.66 20.95
C THR A 189 -14.35 -2.49 20.93
N GLY A 190 -14.93 -2.31 22.11
CA GLY A 190 -16.35 -1.95 22.30
C GLY A 190 -16.60 -0.44 22.40
N TYR A 191 -15.63 0.43 22.10
CA TYR A 191 -15.79 1.88 22.21
C TYR A 191 -16.94 2.41 21.36
N LYS A 192 -17.64 3.45 21.87
CA LYS A 192 -18.68 4.11 21.10
C LYS A 192 -18.10 4.76 19.84
N ILE A 193 -18.90 4.90 18.79
CA ILE A 193 -18.46 5.50 17.53
C ILE A 193 -17.91 6.91 17.74
N ILE A 194 -18.51 7.69 18.65
CA ILE A 194 -18.01 9.03 18.99
C ILE A 194 -16.64 8.99 19.67
N GLU A 195 -16.40 8.02 20.55
CA GLU A 195 -15.12 7.86 21.23
C GLU A 195 -14.02 7.50 20.24
N ILE A 196 -14.29 6.59 19.30
CA ILE A 196 -13.36 6.27 18.22
C ILE A 196 -13.10 7.48 17.35
N ALA A 197 -14.14 8.23 16.95
CA ALA A 197 -14.00 9.45 16.15
C ALA A 197 -13.02 10.44 16.80
N LEU A 198 -13.19 10.71 18.10
CA LEU A 198 -12.30 11.60 18.86
C LEU A 198 -10.87 11.06 18.96
N GLN A 199 -10.71 9.76 19.23
CA GLN A 199 -9.39 9.13 19.34
C GLN A 199 -8.60 9.15 18.03
N VAL A 200 -9.29 9.16 16.88
CA VAL A 200 -8.62 9.24 15.58
C VAL A 200 -8.57 10.65 15.00
N GLY A 201 -8.89 11.67 15.80
CA GLY A 201 -8.69 13.09 15.47
C GLY A 201 -9.84 13.74 14.70
N TYR A 202 -11.07 13.24 14.82
CA TYR A 202 -12.28 13.94 14.34
C TYR A 202 -12.98 14.65 15.50
N ASP A 203 -13.48 15.86 15.25
CA ASP A 203 -14.17 16.66 16.26
C ASP A 203 -15.56 16.11 16.59
N ASN A 204 -16.16 15.29 15.71
CA ASN A 204 -17.49 14.74 15.90
C ASN A 204 -17.73 13.45 15.07
N ALA A 205 -18.70 12.66 15.52
CA ALA A 205 -19.07 11.39 14.90
C ALA A 205 -19.63 11.56 13.47
N SER A 206 -20.25 12.70 13.14
CA SER A 206 -20.85 12.92 11.82
C SER A 206 -19.79 13.07 10.73
N SER A 207 -18.76 13.89 10.96
CA SER A 207 -17.63 14.08 10.06
C SER A 207 -16.84 12.77 9.88
N PHE A 208 -16.61 12.05 10.98
CA PHE A 208 -15.98 10.73 10.95
C PHE A 208 -16.79 9.74 10.11
N THR A 209 -18.09 9.58 10.41
CA THR A 209 -18.95 8.61 9.71
C THR A 209 -19.02 8.89 8.21
N ARG A 210 -19.10 10.16 7.81
CA ARG A 210 -19.11 10.56 6.40
C ARG A 210 -17.81 10.18 5.70
N THR A 211 -16.67 10.48 6.30
CA THR A 211 -15.36 10.13 5.75
C THR A 211 -15.15 8.62 5.69
N PHE A 212 -15.50 7.91 6.75
CA PHE A 212 -15.42 6.46 6.81
C PHE A 212 -16.25 5.79 5.70
N LYS A 213 -17.55 6.18 5.57
CA LYS A 213 -18.44 5.64 4.53
C LYS A 213 -17.94 5.95 3.12
N ARG A 214 -17.32 7.12 2.90
CA ARG A 214 -16.74 7.48 1.61
C ARG A 214 -15.55 6.58 1.23
N GLN A 215 -14.72 6.18 2.20
CA GLN A 215 -13.51 5.37 1.95
C GLN A 215 -13.79 3.86 1.96
N GLU A 216 -14.66 3.40 2.87
CA GLU A 216 -14.90 1.97 3.09
C GLU A 216 -16.23 1.48 2.48
N HIS A 217 -17.03 2.38 1.88
CA HIS A 217 -18.35 2.14 1.28
C HIS A 217 -19.43 1.62 2.23
N ILE A 218 -19.12 1.39 3.50
CA ILE A 218 -20.03 1.00 4.57
C ILE A 218 -19.85 1.94 5.77
N SER A 219 -20.85 2.00 6.66
CA SER A 219 -20.75 2.81 7.88
C SER A 219 -19.81 2.17 8.92
N PRO A 220 -19.27 2.95 9.88
CA PRO A 220 -18.49 2.40 10.99
C PRO A 220 -19.21 1.31 11.80
N ARG A 221 -20.55 1.44 11.95
CA ARG A 221 -21.37 0.45 12.65
C ARG A 221 -21.47 -0.86 11.86
N GLU A 222 -21.71 -0.78 10.55
CA GLU A 222 -21.73 -1.95 9.68
C GLU A 222 -20.36 -2.63 9.65
N TYR A 223 -19.28 -1.86 9.56
CA TYR A 223 -17.91 -2.37 9.62
C TYR A 223 -17.67 -3.14 10.92
N ARG A 224 -18.06 -2.57 12.07
CA ARG A 224 -17.96 -3.26 13.36
C ARG A 224 -18.69 -4.59 13.36
N ASN A 225 -19.93 -4.62 12.90
CA ASN A 225 -20.75 -5.84 12.89
C ASN A 225 -20.11 -6.95 12.05
N LEU A 226 -19.39 -6.60 10.98
CA LEU A 226 -18.71 -7.56 10.09
C LEU A 226 -17.38 -8.06 10.65
N PHE A 227 -16.63 -7.21 11.34
CA PHE A 227 -15.23 -7.47 11.66
C PHE A 227 -14.92 -7.52 13.16
N GLN A 228 -15.87 -7.23 14.04
CA GLN A 228 -15.64 -7.29 15.48
C GLN A 228 -15.37 -8.73 15.91
N LYS A 229 -14.19 -8.96 16.47
CA LYS A 229 -13.86 -10.25 17.09
C LYS A 229 -14.77 -10.50 18.32
N PRO A 230 -15.24 -11.72 18.55
CA PRO A 230 -15.99 -12.05 19.75
C PRO A 230 -15.14 -11.69 20.97
N SER A 231 -15.69 -10.86 21.87
CA SER A 231 -15.04 -10.57 23.14
C SER A 231 -14.80 -11.88 23.90
N PRO A 232 -13.60 -12.11 24.48
CA PRO A 232 -13.44 -13.24 25.36
C PRO A 232 -14.48 -13.14 26.46
N SER A 233 -15.40 -14.10 26.50
CA SER A 233 -16.45 -14.18 27.50
C SER A 233 -15.81 -14.03 28.89
N ARG A 234 -16.17 -12.99 29.63
CA ARG A 234 -15.94 -12.96 31.08
C ARG A 234 -16.62 -14.24 31.59
N LYS A 235 -15.83 -15.28 31.86
CA LYS A 235 -16.30 -16.38 32.70
C LYS A 235 -16.69 -15.77 34.00
N ALA A 236 -17.99 -15.80 34.30
CA ALA A 236 -18.51 -15.48 35.60
C ALA A 236 -17.81 -16.40 36.62
N MET A 237 -17.14 -15.80 37.58
CA MET A 237 -16.82 -16.43 38.83
C MET A 237 -18.07 -16.51 39.66
#